data_bfe83d60dd399e69ba0eb42adc8d389c
#
_entry.id   bfe83d60dd399e69ba0eb42adc8d389c
#
_cell.length_a   1.000
_cell.length_b   1.000
_cell.length_c   1.000
_cell.angle_alpha   90.00
_cell.angle_beta   90.00
_cell.angle_gamma   90.00
#
_symmetry.space_group_name_H-M   'P 1'
#
loop_
_entity.id
_entity.type
_entity.pdbx_description
1 polymer ?
#
loop_
_entity_poly.entity_id
_entity_poly.type
_entity_poly.pdbx_seq_one_letter_code
_entity_poly.pdbx_strand_id
1 'polypeptide(L)'
;AFGDAAVKAHLKFFEESDTDILKIMNENLVPYMGEINKGSDYSLVKEMTMEDGFMQDQVELVKKILAGCDRDAFILGTLHGITASSIHPLEKMDPGYTYDQVREKLCRLLHEDTDTVLAGMKRIADVMCELARTYIELGVDGVYYAALGGETRFFTDEEFEQWIKPFDLQIMKAIKDAGGYCFLHICKDQLNMDRYK
;
A
#
# COMPACT_ATOMS: atom_id res chain seq x y z
N ALA A 1 -4.50 -7.43 7.86
CA ALA A 1 -4.49 -8.70 8.59
C ALA A 1 -3.19 -8.81 9.41
N PHE A 2 -3.25 -9.32 10.63
CA PHE A 2 -2.09 -9.55 11.51
C PHE A 2 -2.46 -10.55 12.61
N GLY A 3 -1.47 -10.99 13.37
CA GLY A 3 -1.63 -11.94 14.46
C GLY A 3 -1.73 -13.40 14.02
N ASP A 4 -1.77 -14.32 14.97
CA ASP A 4 -1.67 -15.77 14.74
C ASP A 4 -2.84 -16.33 13.92
N ALA A 5 -4.04 -15.75 14.04
CA ALA A 5 -5.18 -16.18 13.25
C ALA A 5 -4.98 -15.88 11.76
N ALA A 6 -4.38 -14.71 11.44
CA ALA A 6 -4.05 -14.34 10.07
C ALA A 6 -2.96 -15.26 9.50
N VAL A 7 -1.92 -15.57 10.28
CA VAL A 7 -0.88 -16.52 9.88
C VAL A 7 -1.49 -17.89 9.53
N LYS A 8 -2.30 -18.45 10.41
CA LYS A 8 -2.96 -19.74 10.18
C LYS A 8 -3.84 -19.72 8.93
N ALA A 9 -4.59 -18.64 8.72
CA ALA A 9 -5.46 -18.50 7.55
C ALA A 9 -4.66 -18.48 6.23
N HIS A 10 -3.52 -17.76 6.19
CA HIS A 10 -2.66 -17.72 5.02
C HIS A 10 -2.06 -19.10 4.70
N LEU A 11 -1.47 -19.76 5.69
CA LEU A 11 -0.85 -21.07 5.52
C LEU A 11 -1.87 -22.13 5.09
N LYS A 12 -3.04 -22.14 5.73
CA LYS A 12 -4.15 -23.04 5.37
C LYS A 12 -4.64 -22.78 3.94
N PHE A 13 -4.87 -21.51 3.57
CA PHE A 13 -5.32 -21.16 2.21
C PHE A 13 -4.29 -21.59 1.16
N PHE A 14 -3.00 -21.39 1.44
CA PHE A 14 -1.92 -21.77 0.56
C PHE A 14 -1.84 -23.30 0.37
N GLU A 15 -1.95 -24.06 1.46
CA GLU A 15 -1.99 -25.52 1.41
C GLU A 15 -3.21 -26.03 0.61
N GLU A 16 -4.41 -25.50 0.89
CA GLU A 16 -5.65 -25.94 0.24
C GLU A 16 -5.74 -25.51 -1.24
N SER A 17 -5.17 -24.36 -1.61
CA SER A 17 -5.20 -23.89 -3.01
C SER A 17 -4.14 -24.52 -3.90
N ASP A 18 -3.13 -25.14 -3.30
CA ASP A 18 -2.01 -25.81 -4.01
C ASP A 18 -1.38 -24.96 -5.11
N THR A 19 -1.18 -23.67 -4.84
CA THR A 19 -0.61 -22.70 -5.77
C THR A 19 0.92 -22.62 -5.63
N ASP A 20 1.61 -22.27 -6.71
CA ASP A 20 3.07 -22.02 -6.70
C ASP A 20 3.44 -20.67 -6.11
N ILE A 21 2.46 -19.77 -5.92
CA ILE A 21 2.64 -18.43 -5.38
C ILE A 21 1.87 -18.28 -4.07
N LEU A 22 2.60 -17.96 -3.02
CA LEU A 22 2.01 -17.50 -1.75
C LEU A 22 1.98 -15.96 -1.72
N LYS A 23 0.81 -15.38 -1.84
CA LYS A 23 0.62 -13.95 -1.66
C LYS A 23 0.19 -13.65 -0.22
N ILE A 24 1.03 -12.94 0.52
CA ILE A 24 0.73 -12.50 1.88
C ILE A 24 -0.19 -11.27 1.80
N MET A 25 -1.43 -11.43 2.28
CA MET A 25 -2.42 -10.37 2.30
C MET A 25 -2.28 -9.55 3.58
N ASN A 26 -1.77 -8.37 3.45
CA ASN A 26 -1.72 -7.37 4.50
C ASN A 26 -2.37 -6.08 3.99
N GLU A 27 -3.32 -5.58 4.76
CA GLU A 27 -4.13 -4.42 4.41
C GLU A 27 -4.11 -3.38 5.51
N ASN A 28 -4.43 -2.13 5.17
CA ASN A 28 -4.53 -1.01 6.11
C ASN A 28 -3.24 -0.71 6.85
N LEU A 29 -2.22 -0.33 6.09
CA LEU A 29 -0.89 -0.05 6.61
C LEU A 29 -0.76 1.33 7.25
N VAL A 30 -1.59 2.30 6.88
CA VAL A 30 -1.53 3.66 7.43
C VAL A 30 -2.69 3.84 8.42
N PRO A 31 -2.39 4.17 9.69
CA PRO A 31 -3.42 4.33 10.70
C PRO A 31 -4.16 5.66 10.57
N TYR A 32 -5.31 5.74 11.20
CA TYR A 32 -5.99 7.01 11.43
C TYR A 32 -5.18 7.90 12.38
N MET A 33 -4.94 9.15 11.99
CA MET A 33 -4.11 10.11 12.74
C MET A 33 -4.86 11.37 13.19
N GLY A 34 -6.17 11.40 13.02
CA GLY A 34 -7.03 12.54 13.39
C GLY A 34 -8.03 12.88 12.29
N GLU A 35 -8.91 13.84 12.56
CA GLU A 35 -9.91 14.27 11.59
C GLU A 35 -9.29 15.09 10.46
N ILE A 36 -9.50 14.62 9.23
CA ILE A 36 -9.03 15.28 8.00
C ILE A 36 -10.25 15.68 7.18
N ASN A 37 -10.60 16.95 7.22
CA ASN A 37 -11.79 17.49 6.55
C ASN A 37 -11.44 18.41 5.38
N LYS A 38 -10.27 19.05 5.41
CA LYS A 38 -9.74 19.94 4.36
C LYS A 38 -8.28 19.61 4.07
N GLY A 39 -7.75 20.11 2.96
CA GLY A 39 -6.39 19.78 2.50
C GLY A 39 -5.31 20.04 3.54
N SER A 40 -5.37 21.17 4.27
CA SER A 40 -4.38 21.50 5.31
C SER A 40 -4.39 20.54 6.52
N ASP A 41 -5.49 19.82 6.77
CA ASP A 41 -5.56 18.84 7.86
C ASP A 41 -4.73 17.59 7.54
N TYR A 42 -4.37 17.37 6.27
CA TYR A 42 -3.51 16.26 5.88
C TYR A 42 -2.09 16.35 6.49
N SER A 43 -1.74 17.50 7.06
CA SER A 43 -0.56 17.67 7.91
C SER A 43 -0.57 16.79 9.17
N LEU A 44 -1.72 16.22 9.54
CA LEU A 44 -1.85 15.21 10.60
C LEU A 44 -1.17 13.87 10.23
N VAL A 45 -1.00 13.58 8.95
CA VAL A 45 -0.20 12.43 8.50
C VAL A 45 1.27 12.73 8.80
N LYS A 46 1.75 12.23 9.94
CA LYS A 46 3.11 12.45 10.44
C LYS A 46 4.09 11.46 9.84
N GLU A 47 5.36 11.67 10.13
CA GLU A 47 6.40 10.69 9.87
C GLU A 47 6.06 9.38 10.58
N MET A 48 6.29 8.29 9.88
CA MET A 48 6.12 6.93 10.33
C MET A 48 7.46 6.22 10.19
N THR A 49 7.70 5.27 11.07
CA THR A 49 8.94 4.49 11.08
C THR A 49 8.63 3.00 11.20
N MET A 50 9.62 2.17 10.95
CA MET A 50 9.49 0.73 11.17
C MET A 50 9.30 0.33 12.64
N GLU A 51 9.52 1.26 13.59
CA GLU A 51 9.25 1.07 15.02
C GLU A 51 7.76 1.19 15.39
N ASP A 52 6.94 1.77 14.50
CA ASP A 52 5.51 1.92 14.74
C ASP A 52 4.82 0.56 14.81
N GLY A 53 3.92 0.39 15.80
CA GLY A 53 3.28 -0.89 16.08
C GLY A 53 2.58 -1.53 14.88
N PHE A 54 1.94 -0.73 14.04
CA PHE A 54 1.28 -1.23 12.84
C PHE A 54 2.27 -1.73 11.76
N MET A 55 3.49 -1.17 11.69
CA MET A 55 4.56 -1.67 10.83
C MET A 55 5.16 -2.96 11.40
N GLN A 56 5.39 -3.02 12.71
CA GLN A 56 5.85 -4.21 13.39
C GLN A 56 4.87 -5.39 13.23
N ASP A 57 3.57 -5.14 13.29
CA ASP A 57 2.55 -6.16 13.05
C ASP A 57 2.65 -6.76 11.63
N GLN A 58 2.98 -5.95 10.62
CA GLN A 58 3.18 -6.42 9.25
C GLN A 58 4.46 -7.25 9.12
N VAL A 59 5.55 -6.79 9.74
CA VAL A 59 6.83 -7.51 9.78
C VAL A 59 6.66 -8.88 10.45
N GLU A 60 6.00 -8.92 11.60
CA GLU A 60 5.74 -10.18 12.33
C GLU A 60 4.82 -11.13 11.55
N LEU A 61 3.81 -10.62 10.84
CA LEU A 61 2.98 -11.44 9.96
C LEU A 61 3.84 -12.15 8.91
N VAL A 62 4.69 -11.40 8.22
CA VAL A 62 5.57 -11.95 7.17
C VAL A 62 6.55 -12.97 7.75
N LYS A 63 7.23 -12.65 8.85
CA LYS A 63 8.15 -13.58 9.54
C LYS A 63 7.49 -14.91 9.90
N LYS A 64 6.30 -14.85 10.49
CA LYS A 64 5.59 -16.06 10.92
C LYS A 64 5.09 -16.90 9.75
N ILE A 65 4.66 -16.26 8.65
CA ILE A 65 4.26 -16.98 7.45
C ILE A 65 5.47 -17.65 6.81
N LEU A 66 6.59 -16.95 6.66
CA LEU A 66 7.83 -17.51 6.13
C LEU A 66 8.30 -18.72 6.97
N ALA A 67 8.26 -18.60 8.30
CA ALA A 67 8.64 -19.69 9.21
C ALA A 67 7.69 -20.89 9.16
N GLY A 68 6.43 -20.68 8.83
CA GLY A 68 5.41 -21.73 8.73
C GLY A 68 5.20 -22.32 7.34
N CYS A 69 5.80 -21.73 6.31
CA CYS A 69 5.74 -22.24 4.94
C CYS A 69 6.73 -23.40 4.79
N ASP A 70 6.23 -24.59 4.63
CA ASP A 70 7.02 -25.84 4.63
C ASP A 70 7.26 -26.40 3.21
N ARG A 71 6.81 -25.71 2.18
CA ARG A 71 7.04 -26.10 0.80
C ARG A 71 7.68 -24.98 -0.04
N ASP A 72 8.30 -25.36 -1.14
CA ASP A 72 8.84 -24.43 -2.12
C ASP A 72 7.70 -23.62 -2.77
N ALA A 73 7.81 -22.30 -2.71
CA ALA A 73 6.83 -21.36 -3.22
C ALA A 73 7.48 -20.03 -3.57
N PHE A 74 6.92 -19.33 -4.55
CA PHE A 74 7.26 -17.94 -4.81
C PHE A 74 6.44 -17.04 -3.87
N ILE A 75 7.09 -16.36 -2.94
CA ILE A 75 6.42 -15.63 -1.86
C ILE A 75 6.40 -14.14 -2.14
N LEU A 76 5.19 -13.56 -2.14
CA LEU A 76 4.97 -12.14 -2.34
C LEU A 76 4.40 -11.48 -1.07
N GLY A 77 5.10 -10.47 -0.56
CA GLY A 77 4.48 -9.48 0.33
C GLY A 77 3.50 -8.60 -0.46
N THR A 78 2.53 -8.00 0.21
CA THR A 78 1.62 -7.04 -0.44
C THR A 78 1.88 -5.63 0.06
N LEU A 79 1.97 -4.66 -0.85
CA LEU A 79 1.91 -3.24 -0.56
C LEU A 79 0.82 -2.59 -1.42
N HIS A 80 0.04 -1.74 -0.79
CA HIS A 80 -0.88 -0.88 -1.51
C HIS A 80 -0.11 0.30 -2.11
N GLY A 81 -0.45 0.71 -3.34
CA GLY A 81 0.09 1.88 -3.99
C GLY A 81 -0.25 3.18 -3.25
N ILE A 82 0.40 4.27 -3.65
CA ILE A 82 0.29 5.53 -2.92
C ILE A 82 -1.15 6.03 -2.79
N THR A 83 -1.98 5.90 -3.83
CA THR A 83 -3.38 6.32 -3.77
C THR A 83 -4.16 5.55 -2.70
N ALA A 84 -4.04 4.22 -2.67
CA ALA A 84 -4.72 3.38 -1.68
C ALA A 84 -4.20 3.65 -0.27
N SER A 85 -2.89 3.78 -0.09
CA SER A 85 -2.29 4.06 1.22
C SER A 85 -2.66 5.44 1.75
N SER A 86 -2.85 6.41 0.86
CA SER A 86 -3.21 7.80 1.22
C SER A 86 -4.68 7.96 1.62
N ILE A 87 -5.55 7.03 1.25
CA ILE A 87 -6.94 7.06 1.72
C ILE A 87 -7.14 6.36 3.08
N HIS A 88 -6.24 5.48 3.51
CA HIS A 88 -6.37 4.77 4.79
C HIS A 88 -6.58 5.70 5.99
N PRO A 89 -5.85 6.84 6.13
CA PRO A 89 -6.11 7.79 7.20
C PRO A 89 -7.51 8.42 7.16
N LEU A 90 -8.18 8.38 6.00
CA LEU A 90 -9.49 8.99 5.77
C LEU A 90 -10.65 8.02 6.05
N GLU A 91 -10.43 6.71 5.91
CA GLU A 91 -11.49 5.69 5.98
C GLU A 91 -12.18 5.61 7.34
N LYS A 92 -11.45 5.80 8.42
CA LYS A 92 -12.00 5.71 9.79
C LYS A 92 -12.84 6.90 10.21
N MET A 93 -12.78 7.98 9.48
CA MET A 93 -13.46 9.22 9.85
C MET A 93 -14.96 9.18 9.59
N ASP A 94 -15.37 8.42 8.57
CA ASP A 94 -16.77 8.33 8.21
C ASP A 94 -17.10 6.90 7.77
N PRO A 95 -17.54 6.04 8.69
CA PRO A 95 -17.83 4.64 8.40
C PRO A 95 -18.99 4.44 7.41
N GLY A 96 -19.70 5.52 7.04
CA GLY A 96 -20.71 5.52 6.01
C GLY A 96 -20.19 5.73 4.59
N TYR A 97 -18.94 6.11 4.41
CA TYR A 97 -18.38 6.33 3.08
C TYR A 97 -18.10 5.03 2.34
N THR A 98 -18.45 5.02 1.06
CA THR A 98 -17.97 3.98 0.15
C THR A 98 -16.50 4.22 -0.17
N TYR A 99 -15.83 3.18 -0.63
CA TYR A 99 -14.43 3.26 -1.05
C TYR A 99 -14.18 4.35 -2.12
N ASP A 100 -15.13 4.54 -3.03
CA ASP A 100 -15.06 5.57 -4.06
C ASP A 100 -15.16 6.98 -3.46
N GLN A 101 -16.07 7.19 -2.51
CA GLN A 101 -16.21 8.49 -1.83
C GLN A 101 -14.95 8.88 -1.06
N VAL A 102 -14.23 7.92 -0.47
CA VAL A 102 -12.95 8.20 0.19
C VAL A 102 -11.88 8.62 -0.82
N ARG A 103 -11.87 8.00 -2.01
CA ARG A 103 -10.96 8.38 -3.11
C ARG A 103 -11.30 9.77 -3.66
N GLU A 104 -12.58 10.06 -3.86
CA GLU A 104 -13.05 11.40 -4.24
C GLU A 104 -12.63 12.45 -3.20
N LYS A 105 -12.71 12.10 -1.92
CA LYS A 105 -12.23 12.96 -0.83
C LYS A 105 -10.73 13.26 -0.96
N LEU A 106 -9.89 12.25 -1.22
CA LEU A 106 -8.45 12.46 -1.44
C LEU A 106 -8.20 13.42 -2.61
N CYS A 107 -8.90 13.23 -3.74
CA CYS A 107 -8.79 14.11 -4.90
C CYS A 107 -9.15 15.56 -4.52
N ARG A 108 -10.25 15.76 -3.81
CA ARG A 108 -10.67 17.08 -3.35
C ARG A 108 -9.62 17.73 -2.43
N LEU A 109 -9.07 16.98 -1.47
CA LEU A 109 -8.03 17.48 -0.57
C LEU A 109 -6.76 17.89 -1.33
N LEU A 110 -6.37 17.14 -2.37
CA LEU A 110 -5.24 17.48 -3.25
C LEU A 110 -5.49 18.81 -3.98
N HIS A 111 -6.68 19.04 -4.50
CA HIS A 111 -7.03 20.32 -5.15
C HIS A 111 -7.12 21.49 -4.17
N GLU A 112 -7.51 21.24 -2.90
CA GLU A 112 -7.60 22.29 -1.87
C GLU A 112 -6.24 22.75 -1.36
N ASP A 113 -5.30 21.83 -1.14
CA ASP A 113 -3.97 22.12 -0.62
C ASP A 113 -2.98 21.04 -1.08
N THR A 114 -2.58 21.17 -2.33
CA THR A 114 -1.69 20.22 -3.02
C THR A 114 -0.40 19.99 -2.23
N ASP A 115 0.26 21.05 -1.79
CA ASP A 115 1.57 20.95 -1.14
C ASP A 115 1.49 20.18 0.19
N THR A 116 0.49 20.48 1.02
CA THR A 116 0.30 19.78 2.30
C THR A 116 -0.05 18.31 2.10
N VAL A 117 -0.92 18.00 1.13
CA VAL A 117 -1.31 16.62 0.88
C VAL A 117 -0.16 15.82 0.28
N LEU A 118 0.58 16.37 -0.70
CA LEU A 118 1.75 15.71 -1.25
C LEU A 118 2.86 15.47 -0.21
N ALA A 119 3.04 16.41 0.72
CA ALA A 119 3.98 16.22 1.84
C ALA A 119 3.57 15.04 2.74
N GLY A 120 2.28 14.87 3.01
CA GLY A 120 1.77 13.69 3.74
C GLY A 120 1.92 12.39 2.95
N MET A 121 1.60 12.42 1.65
CA MET A 121 1.79 11.28 0.75
C MET A 121 3.26 10.87 0.67
N LYS A 122 4.18 11.85 0.68
CA LYS A 122 5.62 11.56 0.71
C LYS A 122 6.02 10.77 1.96
N ARG A 123 5.53 11.15 3.15
CA ARG A 123 5.80 10.40 4.39
C ARG A 123 5.29 8.96 4.31
N ILE A 124 4.12 8.77 3.71
CA ILE A 124 3.57 7.43 3.45
C ILE A 124 4.49 6.66 2.49
N ALA A 125 4.89 7.27 1.38
CA ALA A 125 5.76 6.61 0.41
C ALA A 125 7.13 6.24 1.02
N ASP A 126 7.70 7.12 1.86
CA ASP A 126 8.98 6.87 2.51
C ASP A 126 8.94 5.62 3.40
N VAL A 127 7.94 5.50 4.29
CA VAL A 127 7.80 4.31 5.14
C VAL A 127 7.43 3.05 4.35
N MET A 128 6.66 3.18 3.26
CA MET A 128 6.39 2.06 2.35
C MET A 128 7.66 1.53 1.67
N CYS A 129 8.60 2.43 1.32
CA CYS A 129 9.90 2.02 0.81
C CYS A 129 10.70 1.22 1.84
N GLU A 130 10.68 1.61 3.10
CA GLU A 130 11.34 0.89 4.18
C GLU A 130 10.70 -0.48 4.41
N LEU A 131 9.37 -0.54 4.44
CA LEU A 131 8.64 -1.80 4.58
C LEU A 131 8.91 -2.75 3.41
N ALA A 132 8.97 -2.22 2.18
CA ALA A 132 9.32 -3.01 0.99
C ALA A 132 10.71 -3.65 1.12
N ARG A 133 11.72 -2.88 1.54
CA ARG A 133 13.08 -3.39 1.77
C ARG A 133 13.08 -4.47 2.86
N THR A 134 12.39 -4.20 3.97
CA THR A 134 12.28 -5.14 5.08
C THR A 134 11.66 -6.47 4.63
N TYR A 135 10.62 -6.46 3.79
CA TYR A 135 10.04 -7.68 3.27
C TYR A 135 11.05 -8.52 2.47
N ILE A 136 11.83 -7.88 1.61
CA ILE A 136 12.86 -8.57 0.81
C ILE A 136 13.99 -9.11 1.73
N GLU A 137 14.43 -8.32 2.70
CA GLU A 137 15.44 -8.74 3.70
C GLU A 137 14.98 -9.93 4.55
N LEU A 138 13.68 -10.03 4.81
CA LEU A 138 13.10 -11.18 5.51
C LEU A 138 13.05 -12.46 4.68
N GLY A 139 13.20 -12.36 3.34
CA GLY A 139 13.26 -13.49 2.45
C GLY A 139 12.03 -13.74 1.59
N VAL A 140 11.13 -12.76 1.41
CA VAL A 140 10.13 -12.86 0.35
C VAL A 140 10.79 -12.60 -1.01
N ASP A 141 10.29 -13.25 -2.06
CA ASP A 141 10.86 -13.12 -3.42
C ASP A 141 10.50 -11.79 -4.08
N GLY A 142 9.40 -11.19 -3.67
CA GLY A 142 8.95 -9.93 -4.24
C GLY A 142 7.76 -9.31 -3.52
N VAL A 143 7.24 -8.26 -4.13
CA VAL A 143 6.11 -7.51 -3.61
C VAL A 143 5.01 -7.42 -4.67
N TYR A 144 3.81 -7.79 -4.26
CA TYR A 144 2.58 -7.50 -4.99
C TYR A 144 2.17 -6.05 -4.69
N TYR A 145 2.46 -5.16 -5.64
CA TYR A 145 2.22 -3.73 -5.53
C TYR A 145 0.86 -3.37 -6.14
N ALA A 146 -0.13 -3.11 -5.30
CA ALA A 146 -1.51 -2.85 -5.72
C ALA A 146 -1.75 -1.34 -5.92
N ALA A 147 -1.53 -0.85 -7.13
CA ALA A 147 -1.74 0.54 -7.50
C ALA A 147 -3.21 0.83 -7.85
N LEU A 148 -3.72 1.98 -7.43
CA LEU A 148 -5.08 2.47 -7.69
C LEU A 148 -5.14 3.74 -8.53
N GLY A 149 -4.03 4.23 -9.05
CA GLY A 149 -3.97 5.49 -9.79
C GLY A 149 -4.39 5.39 -11.27
N GLY A 150 -4.73 4.20 -11.76
CA GLY A 150 -5.00 3.96 -13.19
C GLY A 150 -6.35 4.49 -13.69
N GLU A 151 -7.31 4.74 -12.81
CA GLU A 151 -8.66 5.14 -13.17
C GLU A 151 -8.70 6.61 -13.60
N THR A 152 -9.29 6.88 -14.79
CA THR A 152 -9.33 8.22 -15.37
C THR A 152 -10.34 9.16 -14.73
N ARG A 153 -11.26 8.64 -13.92
CA ARG A 153 -12.31 9.43 -13.27
C ARG A 153 -11.85 10.21 -12.03
N PHE A 154 -10.73 9.81 -11.41
CA PHE A 154 -10.24 10.47 -10.19
C PHE A 154 -9.16 11.49 -10.46
N PHE A 155 -8.29 11.21 -11.43
CA PHE A 155 -7.16 12.06 -11.78
C PHE A 155 -7.09 12.23 -13.28
N THR A 156 -6.79 13.42 -13.76
CA THR A 156 -6.33 13.62 -15.14
C THR A 156 -4.97 12.95 -15.36
N ASP A 157 -4.52 12.82 -16.60
CA ASP A 157 -3.21 12.23 -16.88
C ASP A 157 -2.08 13.12 -16.34
N GLU A 158 -2.25 14.46 -16.40
CA GLU A 158 -1.31 15.42 -15.83
C GLU A 158 -1.22 15.32 -14.30
N GLU A 159 -2.36 15.20 -13.62
CA GLU A 159 -2.41 15.02 -12.16
C GLU A 159 -1.79 13.70 -11.74
N PHE A 160 -2.06 12.62 -12.48
CA PHE A 160 -1.42 11.34 -12.23
C PHE A 160 0.10 11.42 -12.36
N GLU A 161 0.61 12.02 -13.44
CA GLU A 161 2.04 12.19 -13.67
C GLU A 161 2.72 13.05 -12.58
N GLN A 162 2.02 14.05 -12.04
CA GLN A 162 2.57 14.98 -11.05
C GLN A 162 2.39 14.51 -9.61
N TRP A 163 1.25 13.88 -9.27
CA TRP A 163 0.88 13.65 -7.88
C TRP A 163 0.96 12.18 -7.46
N ILE A 164 0.80 11.25 -8.38
CA ILE A 164 0.69 9.82 -8.06
C ILE A 164 1.93 9.04 -8.52
N LYS A 165 2.23 9.10 -9.81
CA LYS A 165 3.31 8.31 -10.44
C LYS A 165 4.67 8.45 -9.76
N PRO A 166 5.12 9.65 -9.31
CA PRO A 166 6.43 9.77 -8.68
C PRO A 166 6.58 8.92 -7.42
N PHE A 167 5.51 8.82 -6.61
CA PHE A 167 5.52 8.00 -5.39
C PHE A 167 5.40 6.51 -5.70
N ASP A 168 4.55 6.12 -6.64
CA ASP A 168 4.45 4.72 -7.07
C ASP A 168 5.80 4.25 -7.63
N LEU A 169 6.47 5.04 -8.47
CA LEU A 169 7.80 4.74 -8.99
C LEU A 169 8.85 4.67 -7.88
N GLN A 170 8.79 5.55 -6.88
CA GLN A 170 9.69 5.53 -5.72
C GLN A 170 9.60 4.20 -4.97
N ILE A 171 8.38 3.72 -4.70
CA ILE A 171 8.15 2.47 -3.96
C ILE A 171 8.55 1.27 -4.82
N MET A 172 8.13 1.22 -6.09
CA MET A 172 8.53 0.14 -7.01
C MET A 172 10.05 0.07 -7.21
N LYS A 173 10.72 1.22 -7.26
CA LYS A 173 12.19 1.27 -7.30
C LYS A 173 12.81 0.72 -6.02
N ALA A 174 12.26 1.03 -4.84
CA ALA A 174 12.76 0.50 -3.57
C ALA A 174 12.69 -1.03 -3.52
N ILE A 175 11.61 -1.64 -4.03
CA ILE A 175 11.48 -3.11 -4.17
C ILE A 175 12.59 -3.67 -5.04
N LYS A 176 12.78 -3.07 -6.22
CA LYS A 176 13.81 -3.51 -7.19
C LYS A 176 15.22 -3.35 -6.65
N ASP A 177 15.53 -2.20 -6.04
CA ASP A 177 16.86 -1.92 -5.48
C ASP A 177 17.22 -2.87 -4.31
N ALA A 178 16.21 -3.35 -3.58
CA ALA A 178 16.39 -4.39 -2.57
C ALA A 178 16.58 -5.81 -3.14
N GLY A 179 16.49 -5.98 -4.46
CA GLY A 179 16.66 -7.26 -5.15
C GLY A 179 15.37 -8.06 -5.31
N GLY A 180 14.21 -7.51 -4.96
CA GLY A 180 12.93 -8.18 -5.09
C GLY A 180 12.25 -7.98 -6.44
N TYR A 181 11.33 -8.89 -6.76
CA TYR A 181 10.45 -8.74 -7.92
C TYR A 181 9.28 -7.82 -7.57
N CYS A 182 8.93 -6.90 -8.47
CA CYS A 182 7.76 -6.04 -8.32
C CYS A 182 6.63 -6.52 -9.25
N PHE A 183 5.54 -7.00 -8.67
CA PHE A 183 4.34 -7.41 -9.38
C PHE A 183 3.33 -6.26 -9.34
N LEU A 184 3.29 -5.46 -10.39
CA LEU A 184 2.35 -4.34 -10.48
C LEU A 184 0.93 -4.86 -10.75
N HIS A 185 0.03 -4.61 -9.82
CA HIS A 185 -1.39 -4.86 -9.97
C HIS A 185 -2.15 -3.55 -10.17
N ILE A 186 -2.83 -3.42 -11.28
CA ILE A 186 -3.69 -2.29 -11.62
C ILE A 186 -5.12 -2.83 -11.68
N CYS A 187 -5.98 -2.32 -10.81
CA CYS A 187 -7.35 -2.80 -10.68
C CYS A 187 -8.39 -1.69 -10.83
N LYS A 188 -9.64 -2.07 -10.74
CA LYS A 188 -10.85 -1.27 -10.96
C LYS A 188 -11.20 -1.12 -12.44
N ASP A 189 -11.96 -0.09 -12.78
CA ASP A 189 -12.53 0.14 -14.10
C ASP A 189 -12.05 1.46 -14.73
N GLN A 190 -12.37 1.66 -16.01
CA GLN A 190 -12.01 2.87 -16.75
C GLN A 190 -10.52 3.23 -16.68
N LEU A 191 -9.67 2.20 -16.80
CA LEU A 191 -8.23 2.32 -16.63
C LEU A 191 -7.54 2.92 -17.87
N ASN A 192 -6.64 3.88 -17.64
CA ASN A 192 -5.62 4.26 -18.61
C ASN A 192 -4.31 3.51 -18.30
N MET A 193 -4.09 2.41 -19.02
CA MET A 193 -2.89 1.56 -18.81
C MET A 193 -1.60 2.25 -19.27
N ASP A 194 -1.68 3.29 -20.10
CA ASP A 194 -0.50 4.02 -20.59
C ASP A 194 0.19 4.81 -19.46
N ARG A 195 -0.54 5.10 -18.38
CA ARG A 195 0.00 5.76 -17.18
C ARG A 195 1.16 4.98 -16.53
N TYR A 196 1.21 3.67 -16.73
CA TYR A 196 2.21 2.78 -16.09
C TYR A 196 3.28 2.27 -17.07
N LYS A 197 3.36 2.87 -18.25
CA LYS A 197 4.40 2.59 -19.24
C LYS A 197 5.66 3.43 -19.06
#